data_5304f37dfc0c0c3565ba7e9f661f755c
#
_entry.id   5304f37dfc0c0c3565ba7e9f661f755c
#
_cell.length_a   1.000
_cell.length_b   1.000
_cell.length_c   1.000
_cell.angle_alpha   90.00
_cell.angle_beta   90.00
_cell.angle_gamma   90.00
#
_symmetry.space_group_name_H-M   'P 1'
#
loop_
_entity.id
_entity.type
_entity.pdbx_description
1 polymer ?
#
loop_
_entity_poly.entity_id
_entity_poly.type
_entity_poly.pdbx_seq_one_letter_code
_entity_poly.pdbx_strand_id
1 'polypeptide(L)'
;MNSSFAHPPGSWPFVPGAPLQLPMAPGTVRAGFPSPADDFSARRQDLNELLITHPTATFFWRVRGTSMQGAGIADGDILVVNRALVPRHGDIVVAEVESEFTVKYLFQRHGRVKLQAADPTFPDLVFDREGQRLAVVGVVTCTIKRFR
;
A
#
# COMPACT_ATOMS: atom_id res chain seq x y z
N MET A 1 -23.26 22.40 -3.59
CA MET A 1 -22.48 21.87 -2.48
C MET A 1 -21.16 21.38 -3.03
N ASN A 2 -20.14 22.18 -2.89
CA ASN A 2 -18.79 21.70 -3.17
C ASN A 2 -18.35 20.86 -1.98
N SER A 3 -18.60 19.57 -2.04
CA SER A 3 -17.82 18.65 -1.23
C SER A 3 -16.39 18.70 -1.77
N SER A 4 -15.62 19.57 -1.18
CA SER A 4 -14.17 19.53 -1.33
C SER A 4 -13.70 18.26 -0.64
N PHE A 5 -13.99 17.13 -1.27
CA PHE A 5 -13.29 15.92 -0.92
C PHE A 5 -11.83 16.19 -1.26
N ALA A 6 -10.99 16.05 -0.27
CA ALA A 6 -9.60 15.88 -0.52
C ALA A 6 -9.48 14.68 -1.46
N HIS A 7 -9.55 14.94 -2.76
CA HIS A 7 -9.23 13.92 -3.73
C HIS A 7 -7.89 13.33 -3.30
N PRO A 8 -7.78 12.01 -3.27
CA PRO A 8 -6.49 11.42 -3.05
C PRO A 8 -5.52 12.13 -4.01
N PRO A 9 -4.31 12.43 -3.59
CA PRO A 9 -3.37 13.24 -4.36
C PRO A 9 -3.04 12.56 -5.68
N GLY A 10 -3.92 12.74 -6.64
CA GLY A 10 -3.80 12.16 -7.99
C GLY A 10 -3.61 13.22 -9.05
N SER A 11 -3.75 14.48 -8.66
CA SER A 11 -3.57 15.63 -9.54
C SER A 11 -2.23 16.33 -9.33
N TRP A 12 -1.43 15.91 -8.36
CA TRP A 12 -0.11 16.49 -8.15
C TRP A 12 0.85 15.99 -9.22
N PRO A 13 1.52 16.91 -9.90
CA PRO A 13 2.45 16.50 -10.96
C PRO A 13 3.61 15.71 -10.36
N PHE A 14 3.96 14.62 -11.03
CA PHE A 14 5.22 13.94 -10.75
C PHE A 14 6.39 14.86 -11.13
N VAL A 15 7.26 15.12 -10.17
CA VAL A 15 8.50 15.86 -10.38
C VAL A 15 9.66 14.89 -10.19
N PRO A 16 10.38 14.52 -11.26
CA PRO A 16 11.53 13.64 -11.12
C PRO A 16 12.64 14.34 -10.34
N GLY A 17 13.19 13.64 -9.37
CA GLY A 17 14.38 14.05 -8.63
C GLY A 17 15.65 13.39 -9.17
N ALA A 18 16.82 13.81 -8.67
CA ALA A 18 18.05 13.11 -8.96
C ALA A 18 18.03 11.70 -8.37
N PRO A 19 18.50 10.66 -9.10
CA PRO A 19 18.61 9.32 -8.57
C PRO A 19 19.51 9.24 -7.34
N LEU A 20 19.10 8.50 -6.32
CA LEU A 20 19.91 8.22 -5.15
C LEU A 20 20.27 6.74 -5.15
N GLN A 21 21.47 6.45 -5.64
CA GLN A 21 21.97 5.09 -5.76
C GLN A 21 22.73 4.69 -4.49
N LEU A 22 22.12 3.82 -3.68
CA LEU A 22 22.74 3.28 -2.47
C LEU A 22 23.20 1.83 -2.70
N PRO A 23 24.24 1.38 -1.99
CA PRO A 23 24.67 -0.01 -2.10
C PRO A 23 23.61 -0.96 -1.55
N MET A 24 23.28 -1.97 -2.34
CA MET A 24 22.51 -3.13 -1.89
C MET A 24 23.49 -4.23 -1.53
N ALA A 25 23.50 -4.63 -0.26
CA ALA A 25 24.38 -5.72 0.18
C ALA A 25 24.06 -7.00 -0.61
N PRO A 26 25.07 -7.74 -1.07
CA PRO A 26 24.87 -9.02 -1.72
C PRO A 26 24.39 -10.06 -0.70
N GLY A 27 23.64 -11.04 -1.16
CA GLY A 27 23.13 -12.10 -0.30
C GLY A 27 21.99 -11.64 0.61
N THR A 28 21.70 -12.43 1.61
CA THR A 28 20.62 -12.21 2.56
C THR A 28 21.12 -12.23 4.00
N VAL A 29 20.53 -11.37 4.83
CA VAL A 29 20.70 -11.47 6.28
C VAL A 29 19.60 -12.34 6.87
N ARG A 30 19.99 -13.30 7.71
CA ARG A 30 19.03 -14.17 8.38
C ARG A 30 18.50 -13.51 9.65
N ALA A 31 17.19 -13.50 9.80
CA ALA A 31 16.56 -12.98 11.01
C ALA A 31 16.64 -13.96 12.21
N GLY A 32 16.95 -15.22 11.95
CA GLY A 32 17.16 -16.24 12.96
C GLY A 32 18.65 -16.40 13.33
N PHE A 33 19.28 -17.47 12.85
CA PHE A 33 20.71 -17.71 13.08
C PHE A 33 21.59 -16.85 12.17
N PRO A 34 22.74 -16.38 12.65
CA PRO A 34 23.71 -15.67 11.82
C PRO A 34 24.12 -16.48 10.60
N SER A 35 24.36 -15.80 9.48
CA SER A 35 24.98 -16.40 8.31
C SER A 35 26.41 -15.87 8.15
N PRO A 36 27.33 -16.66 7.50
CA PRO A 36 28.66 -16.18 7.18
C PRO A 36 28.60 -14.89 6.35
N ALA A 37 29.51 -13.98 6.60
CA ALA A 37 29.70 -12.81 5.77
C ALA A 37 30.36 -13.22 4.46
N ASP A 38 29.70 -12.95 3.35
CA ASP A 38 30.26 -13.15 2.03
C ASP A 38 30.76 -11.80 1.50
N ASP A 39 31.98 -11.78 1.00
CA ASP A 39 32.64 -10.59 0.46
C ASP A 39 32.34 -10.46 -1.04
N PHE A 40 31.13 -9.97 -1.38
CA PHE A 40 30.72 -9.72 -2.74
C PHE A 40 30.55 -8.22 -3.01
N SER A 41 30.78 -7.82 -4.26
CA SER A 41 30.55 -6.43 -4.69
C SER A 41 29.05 -6.07 -4.59
N ALA A 42 28.76 -4.98 -3.90
CA ALA A 42 27.40 -4.49 -3.75
C ALA A 42 26.85 -3.98 -5.09
N ARG A 43 25.60 -4.35 -5.41
CA ARG A 43 24.81 -3.69 -6.46
C ARG A 43 24.35 -2.32 -5.97
N ARG A 44 24.16 -1.39 -6.90
CA ARG A 44 23.56 -0.10 -6.56
C ARG A 44 22.05 -0.15 -6.82
N GLN A 45 21.29 0.42 -5.91
CA GLN A 45 19.83 0.43 -5.96
C GLN A 45 19.29 1.82 -5.60
N ASP A 46 18.39 2.32 -6.43
CA ASP A 46 17.52 3.45 -6.08
C ASP A 46 16.21 2.90 -5.51
N LEU A 47 15.79 3.38 -4.33
CA LEU A 47 14.52 2.97 -3.74
C LEU A 47 13.32 3.35 -4.58
N ASN A 48 13.39 4.45 -5.30
CA ASN A 48 12.29 4.83 -6.19
C ASN A 48 12.07 3.79 -7.29
N GLU A 49 13.15 3.30 -7.90
CA GLU A 49 13.06 2.23 -8.90
C GLU A 49 12.56 0.91 -8.30
N LEU A 50 12.99 0.60 -7.07
CA LEU A 50 12.57 -0.62 -6.37
C LEU A 50 11.09 -0.62 -6.04
N LEU A 51 10.55 0.51 -5.57
CA LEU A 51 9.22 0.58 -4.97
C LEU A 51 8.14 1.14 -5.91
N ILE A 52 8.53 1.88 -6.95
CA ILE A 52 7.61 2.67 -7.76
C ILE A 52 7.71 2.27 -9.22
N THR A 53 6.71 1.52 -9.68
CA THR A 53 6.63 1.08 -11.09
C THR A 53 5.88 2.06 -11.99
N HIS A 54 4.99 2.89 -11.42
CA HIS A 54 4.19 3.88 -12.15
C HIS A 54 4.26 5.22 -11.43
N PRO A 55 5.33 6.01 -11.64
CA PRO A 55 5.58 7.23 -10.88
C PRO A 55 4.44 8.26 -10.93
N THR A 56 3.81 8.43 -12.09
CA THR A 56 2.70 9.39 -12.26
C THR A 56 1.39 8.94 -11.63
N ALA A 57 1.28 7.67 -11.22
CA ALA A 57 0.10 7.07 -10.64
C ALA A 57 0.33 6.58 -9.21
N THR A 58 1.49 6.85 -8.63
CA THR A 58 1.87 6.41 -7.29
C THR A 58 1.93 7.59 -6.33
N PHE A 59 1.38 7.39 -5.15
CA PHE A 59 1.43 8.38 -4.06
C PHE A 59 1.55 7.69 -2.71
N PHE A 60 1.83 8.49 -1.67
CA PHE A 60 1.97 8.01 -0.30
C PHE A 60 0.76 8.39 0.53
N TRP A 61 0.39 7.50 1.47
CA TRP A 61 -0.67 7.77 2.43
C TRP A 61 -0.30 7.25 3.81
N ARG A 62 -0.49 8.07 4.83
CA ARG A 62 -0.22 7.65 6.21
C ARG A 62 -1.39 6.85 6.77
N VAL A 63 -1.09 5.74 7.42
CA VAL A 63 -2.06 4.89 8.08
C VAL A 63 -2.38 5.42 9.46
N ARG A 64 -3.66 5.36 9.81
CA ARG A 64 -4.14 5.50 11.18
C ARG A 64 -5.00 4.29 11.53
N GLY A 65 -4.77 3.73 12.73
CA GLY A 65 -5.53 2.59 13.24
C GLY A 65 -4.80 1.25 13.11
N THR A 66 -5.43 0.21 13.60
CA THR A 66 -4.81 -1.10 13.85
C THR A 66 -5.43 -2.26 13.06
N SER A 67 -6.46 -2.01 12.27
CA SER A 67 -7.23 -3.05 11.58
C SER A 67 -6.43 -3.91 10.60
N MET A 68 -5.25 -3.43 10.19
CA MET A 68 -4.37 -4.10 9.23
C MET A 68 -3.03 -4.56 9.83
N GLN A 69 -2.90 -4.59 11.16
CA GLN A 69 -1.67 -5.06 11.83
C GLN A 69 -1.30 -6.50 11.46
N GLY A 70 -2.29 -7.37 11.33
CA GLY A 70 -2.06 -8.74 10.89
C GLY A 70 -1.51 -8.89 9.47
N ALA A 71 -1.63 -7.84 8.65
CA ALA A 71 -1.01 -7.74 7.33
C ALA A 71 0.38 -7.06 7.35
N GLY A 72 0.89 -6.71 8.53
CA GLY A 72 2.15 -6.00 8.69
C GLY A 72 2.04 -4.48 8.52
N ILE A 73 0.84 -3.93 8.49
CA ILE A 73 0.60 -2.47 8.39
C ILE A 73 0.18 -1.95 9.76
N ALA A 74 1.03 -1.14 10.38
CA ALA A 74 0.80 -0.56 11.69
C ALA A 74 0.32 0.89 11.62
N ASP A 75 -0.24 1.37 12.72
CA ASP A 75 -0.55 2.78 12.91
C ASP A 75 0.70 3.64 12.69
N GLY A 76 0.59 4.68 11.88
CA GLY A 76 1.70 5.58 11.55
C GLY A 76 2.55 5.15 10.35
N ASP A 77 2.40 3.94 9.83
CA ASP A 77 3.08 3.50 8.61
C ASP A 77 2.70 4.38 7.41
N ILE A 78 3.55 4.39 6.40
CA ILE A 78 3.29 5.06 5.13
C ILE A 78 3.04 4.00 4.06
N LEU A 79 1.87 4.05 3.45
CA LEU A 79 1.51 3.22 2.30
C LEU A 79 2.09 3.79 1.02
N VAL A 80 2.57 2.92 0.15
CA VAL A 80 2.83 3.23 -1.26
C VAL A 80 1.63 2.73 -2.05
N VAL A 81 0.88 3.63 -2.66
CA VAL A 81 -0.39 3.35 -3.32
C VAL A 81 -0.25 3.59 -4.82
N ASN A 82 -0.56 2.58 -5.62
CA ASN A 82 -0.47 2.62 -7.06
C ASN A 82 -1.87 2.59 -7.69
N ARG A 83 -2.25 3.67 -8.35
CA ARG A 83 -3.56 3.82 -9.01
C ARG A 83 -3.62 3.19 -10.40
N ALA A 84 -2.48 2.86 -11.00
CA ALA A 84 -2.43 2.25 -12.32
C ALA A 84 -2.70 0.74 -12.30
N LEU A 85 -2.58 0.11 -11.14
CA LEU A 85 -2.86 -1.31 -11.01
C LEU A 85 -4.36 -1.58 -10.95
N VAL A 86 -4.79 -2.62 -11.68
CA VAL A 86 -6.16 -3.12 -11.59
C VAL A 86 -6.29 -3.95 -10.32
N PRO A 87 -7.17 -3.57 -9.38
CA PRO A 87 -7.34 -4.31 -8.13
C PRO A 87 -7.82 -5.74 -8.37
N ARG A 88 -7.27 -6.68 -7.63
CA ARG A 88 -7.59 -8.11 -7.69
C ARG A 88 -7.96 -8.65 -6.32
N HIS A 89 -8.66 -9.77 -6.31
CA HIS A 89 -8.92 -10.49 -5.07
C HIS A 89 -7.64 -10.77 -4.29
N GLY A 90 -7.63 -10.42 -3.01
CA GLY A 90 -6.48 -10.56 -2.11
C GLY A 90 -5.55 -9.36 -2.05
N ASP A 91 -5.70 -8.40 -2.95
CA ASP A 91 -4.92 -7.16 -2.86
C ASP A 91 -5.29 -6.36 -1.60
N ILE A 92 -4.31 -5.66 -1.06
CA ILE A 92 -4.55 -4.60 -0.09
C ILE A 92 -4.82 -3.33 -0.89
N VAL A 93 -5.94 -2.69 -0.62
CA VAL A 93 -6.38 -1.49 -1.34
C VAL A 93 -6.67 -0.35 -0.40
N VAL A 94 -6.50 0.87 -0.89
CA VAL A 94 -7.15 2.04 -0.32
C VAL A 94 -8.46 2.23 -1.06
N ALA A 95 -9.54 2.33 -0.32
CA ALA A 95 -10.88 2.47 -0.87
C ALA A 95 -11.63 3.62 -0.20
N GLU A 96 -12.51 4.24 -0.96
CA GLU A 96 -13.50 5.19 -0.46
C GLU A 96 -14.83 4.46 -0.25
N VAL A 97 -15.34 4.55 0.95
CA VAL A 97 -16.62 3.99 1.38
C VAL A 97 -17.39 5.10 2.07
N GLU A 98 -18.56 5.46 1.55
CA GLU A 98 -19.42 6.51 2.13
C GLU A 98 -18.67 7.82 2.43
N SER A 99 -17.78 8.21 1.51
CA SER A 99 -16.94 9.42 1.61
C SER A 99 -15.82 9.36 2.67
N GLU A 100 -15.52 8.18 3.19
CA GLU A 100 -14.39 7.95 4.08
C GLU A 100 -13.37 7.01 3.42
N PHE A 101 -12.09 7.21 3.70
CA PHE A 101 -11.02 6.37 3.16
C PHE A 101 -10.61 5.31 4.17
N THR A 102 -10.39 4.10 3.67
CA THR A 102 -9.92 2.97 4.48
C THR A 102 -8.93 2.12 3.72
N VAL A 103 -8.06 1.42 4.44
CA VAL A 103 -7.17 0.39 3.90
C VAL A 103 -7.61 -0.98 4.38
N LYS A 104 -7.83 -1.90 3.43
CA LYS A 104 -8.36 -3.24 3.70
C LYS A 104 -7.89 -4.22 2.62
N TYR A 105 -8.05 -5.52 2.89
CA TYR A 105 -8.03 -6.52 1.84
C TYR A 105 -9.28 -6.41 0.96
N LEU A 106 -9.08 -6.49 -0.34
CA LEU A 106 -10.18 -6.62 -1.31
C LEU A 106 -10.54 -8.10 -1.47
N PHE A 107 -11.75 -8.45 -1.09
CA PHE A 107 -12.33 -9.75 -1.42
C PHE A 107 -13.26 -9.58 -2.63
N GLN A 108 -12.98 -10.31 -3.70
CA GLN A 108 -13.77 -10.26 -4.93
C GLN A 108 -13.86 -11.66 -5.53
N ARG A 109 -14.90 -12.39 -5.19
CA ARG A 109 -15.17 -13.75 -5.69
C ARG A 109 -16.65 -14.01 -5.85
N HIS A 110 -17.03 -14.75 -6.90
CA HIS A 110 -18.39 -15.22 -7.13
C HIS A 110 -19.44 -14.08 -7.11
N GLY A 111 -19.10 -12.93 -7.69
CA GLY A 111 -20.01 -11.76 -7.71
C GLY A 111 -20.14 -11.03 -6.37
N ARG A 112 -19.44 -11.48 -5.32
CA ARG A 112 -19.42 -10.82 -4.03
C ARG A 112 -18.19 -9.93 -3.92
N VAL A 113 -18.39 -8.73 -3.41
CA VAL A 113 -17.32 -7.78 -3.13
C VAL A 113 -17.41 -7.36 -1.67
N LYS A 114 -16.32 -7.45 -0.95
CA LYS A 114 -16.19 -6.93 0.41
C LYS A 114 -14.79 -6.42 0.68
N LEU A 115 -14.68 -5.54 1.65
CA LEU A 115 -13.42 -5.13 2.24
C LEU A 115 -13.25 -5.81 3.58
N GLN A 116 -12.13 -6.45 3.80
CA GLN A 116 -11.85 -7.25 4.98
C GLN A 116 -10.61 -6.74 5.71
N ALA A 117 -10.73 -6.55 7.01
CA ALA A 117 -9.59 -6.24 7.86
C ALA A 117 -8.68 -7.47 8.03
N ALA A 118 -7.41 -7.24 8.33
CA ALA A 118 -6.51 -8.32 8.76
C ALA A 118 -6.80 -8.78 10.19
N ASP A 119 -7.31 -7.88 11.02
CA ASP A 119 -7.75 -8.19 12.37
C ASP A 119 -9.24 -8.64 12.35
N PRO A 120 -9.54 -9.89 12.76
CA PRO A 120 -10.90 -10.42 12.70
C PRO A 120 -11.88 -9.77 13.67
N THR A 121 -11.42 -8.94 14.60
CA THR A 121 -12.31 -8.20 15.50
C THR A 121 -12.99 -7.01 14.80
N PHE A 122 -12.48 -6.59 13.65
CA PHE A 122 -13.11 -5.59 12.80
C PHE A 122 -14.07 -6.26 11.82
N PRO A 123 -15.30 -5.75 11.66
CA PRO A 123 -16.27 -6.34 10.75
C PRO A 123 -15.88 -6.14 9.28
N ASP A 124 -16.29 -7.10 8.45
CA ASP A 124 -16.21 -6.94 6.99
C ASP A 124 -17.18 -5.86 6.51
N LEU A 125 -16.75 -5.08 5.52
CA LEU A 125 -17.61 -4.14 4.81
C LEU A 125 -18.09 -4.83 3.53
N VAL A 126 -19.36 -5.22 3.49
CA VAL A 126 -19.95 -5.99 2.38
C VAL A 126 -20.73 -5.06 1.45
N PHE A 127 -20.52 -5.21 0.14
CA PHE A 127 -21.14 -4.41 -0.92
C PHE A 127 -22.05 -5.29 -1.77
N ASP A 128 -23.20 -5.66 -1.24
CA ASP A 128 -24.19 -6.55 -1.87
C ASP A 128 -25.56 -5.89 -2.10
N ARG A 129 -25.70 -4.61 -1.74
CA ARG A 129 -26.96 -3.86 -1.87
C ARG A 129 -26.87 -2.79 -2.96
N GLU A 130 -27.95 -2.62 -3.68
CA GLU A 130 -28.08 -1.48 -4.60
C GLU A 130 -27.90 -0.16 -3.86
N GLY A 131 -27.09 0.73 -4.43
CA GLY A 131 -26.80 2.04 -3.87
C GLY A 131 -25.56 2.13 -2.98
N GLN A 132 -24.98 1.01 -2.56
CA GLN A 132 -23.69 1.02 -1.87
C GLN A 132 -22.56 1.32 -2.87
N ARG A 133 -21.75 2.32 -2.55
CA ARG A 133 -20.63 2.73 -3.40
C ARG A 133 -19.32 2.35 -2.77
N LEU A 134 -18.58 1.51 -3.46
CA LEU A 134 -17.18 1.23 -3.23
C LEU A 134 -16.38 1.81 -4.38
N ALA A 135 -15.46 2.69 -4.09
CA ALA A 135 -14.48 3.15 -5.05
C ALA A 135 -13.08 2.76 -4.57
N VAL A 136 -12.41 1.90 -5.33
CA VAL A 136 -11.00 1.60 -5.05
C VAL A 136 -10.14 2.75 -5.57
N VAL A 137 -9.39 3.38 -4.68
CA VAL A 137 -8.49 4.48 -5.02
C VAL A 137 -7.20 3.97 -5.64
N GLY A 138 -6.65 2.89 -5.10
CA GLY A 138 -5.44 2.27 -5.61
C GLY A 138 -5.05 1.03 -4.81
N VAL A 139 -4.10 0.30 -5.36
CA VAL A 139 -3.53 -0.90 -4.76
C VAL A 139 -2.33 -0.52 -3.91
N VAL A 140 -2.28 -1.00 -2.69
CA VAL A 140 -1.12 -0.85 -1.80
C VAL A 140 -0.07 -1.87 -2.21
N THR A 141 1.08 -1.39 -2.66
CA THR A 141 2.17 -2.25 -3.13
C THR A 141 3.21 -2.54 -2.05
N CYS A 142 3.37 -1.61 -1.13
CA CYS A 142 4.22 -1.81 0.04
C CYS A 142 3.86 -0.82 1.15
N THR A 143 4.40 -1.07 2.33
CA THR A 143 4.36 -0.14 3.46
C THR A 143 5.77 0.24 3.87
N ILE A 144 5.94 1.48 4.30
CA ILE A 144 7.21 2.00 4.82
C ILE A 144 7.05 2.15 6.32
N LYS A 145 7.87 1.43 7.06
CA LYS A 145 7.91 1.43 8.52
C LYS A 145 9.24 1.99 9.01
N ARG A 146 9.15 2.97 9.90
CA ARG A 146 10.34 3.53 10.56
C ARG A 146 10.41 3.04 11.99
N PHE A 147 11.59 2.64 12.43
CA PHE A 147 11.83 2.21 13.81
C PHE A 147 12.43 3.31 14.68
N ARG A 148 13.01 4.35 14.05
CA ARG A 148 13.65 5.44 14.77
C ARG A 148 13.54 6.78 14.02
#